data_8a5d2eb1d4c404f9dc11f10ba675f4ed
#
_entry.id   8a5d2eb1d4c404f9dc11f10ba675f4ed
#
_cell.length_a   1.000
_cell.length_b   1.000
_cell.length_c   1.000
_cell.angle_alpha   90.00
_cell.angle_beta   90.00
_cell.angle_gamma   90.00
#
_symmetry.space_group_name_H-M   'P 1'
#
loop_
_entity.id
_entity.type
_entity.pdbx_description
1 polymer ?
#
loop_
_entity_poly.entity_id
_entity_poly.type
_entity_poly.pdbx_seq_one_letter_code
_entity_poly.pdbx_strand_id
1 'polypeptide(L)'
;MFYGVSVMGTVNLRPHIAGLVRLWASVIAKMFGAMLAVMFGAISNATAQTDLADQITKADLGYGEYLAGECVTCHRNSGTGIPQINGIEAETFVIIMKAYRSKDLDNKVMQMMAGRLDDEQIISLAAYFSSLPK
;
A
#
# COMPACT_ATOMS: atom_id res chain seq x y z
N MET A 1 -79.51 32.66 17.07
CA MET A 1 -78.20 33.34 17.26
C MET A 1 -77.11 32.29 17.12
N PHE A 2 -76.50 32.19 15.94
CA PHE A 2 -75.38 31.30 15.72
C PHE A 2 -74.16 32.18 15.41
N TYR A 3 -73.16 32.09 16.30
CA TYR A 3 -71.87 32.74 16.10
C TYR A 3 -71.01 31.87 15.21
N GLY A 4 -70.62 32.43 14.05
CA GLY A 4 -69.69 31.82 13.14
C GLY A 4 -68.26 31.98 13.65
N VAL A 5 -67.55 30.87 13.86
CA VAL A 5 -66.14 30.84 14.16
C VAL A 5 -65.38 30.88 12.86
N SER A 6 -64.67 32.01 12.61
CA SER A 6 -63.80 32.19 11.47
C SER A 6 -62.52 31.34 11.70
N VAL A 7 -62.27 30.35 10.83
CA VAL A 7 -61.12 29.48 10.91
C VAL A 7 -59.91 30.22 10.32
N MET A 8 -58.89 30.34 11.14
CA MET A 8 -57.56 30.91 10.88
C MET A 8 -56.91 30.37 9.61
N GLY A 9 -56.34 31.30 8.88
CA GLY A 9 -55.57 31.00 7.66
C GLY A 9 -54.43 30.02 7.87
N THR A 10 -54.40 28.99 7.07
CA THR A 10 -53.28 28.04 7.00
C THR A 10 -52.05 28.73 6.44
N VAL A 11 -51.05 28.94 7.28
CA VAL A 11 -49.75 29.40 6.89
C VAL A 11 -49.08 28.32 6.01
N ASN A 12 -48.95 28.57 4.75
CA ASN A 12 -48.36 27.65 3.79
C ASN A 12 -46.83 27.72 3.88
N LEU A 13 -46.24 26.96 4.81
CA LEU A 13 -44.78 26.87 5.06
C LEU A 13 -44.05 25.90 4.11
N ARG A 14 -44.73 25.34 3.12
CA ARG A 14 -44.21 24.25 2.29
C ARG A 14 -43.05 24.56 1.34
N PRO A 15 -42.87 25.75 0.72
CA PRO A 15 -41.82 25.92 -0.28
C PRO A 15 -40.42 26.09 0.31
N HIS A 16 -40.28 26.64 1.52
CA HIS A 16 -38.94 26.92 2.10
C HIS A 16 -38.26 25.68 2.73
N ILE A 17 -39.04 24.76 3.26
CA ILE A 17 -38.52 23.55 3.91
C ILE A 17 -38.05 22.52 2.88
N ALA A 18 -38.73 22.43 1.75
CA ALA A 18 -38.38 21.51 0.65
C ALA A 18 -37.00 21.80 0.02
N GLY A 19 -36.61 23.08 -0.06
CA GLY A 19 -35.31 23.51 -0.56
C GLY A 19 -34.16 23.15 0.41
N LEU A 20 -34.39 23.38 1.68
CA LEU A 20 -33.40 23.04 2.71
C LEU A 20 -33.16 21.53 2.84
N VAL A 21 -34.20 20.71 2.83
CA VAL A 21 -34.09 19.25 2.88
C VAL A 21 -33.32 18.68 1.68
N ARG A 22 -33.53 19.24 0.49
CA ARG A 22 -32.76 18.81 -0.71
C ARG A 22 -31.27 19.17 -0.63
N LEU A 23 -30.93 20.33 -0.11
CA LEU A 23 -29.54 20.75 0.11
C LEU A 23 -28.83 19.85 1.15
N TRP A 24 -29.47 19.54 2.24
CA TRP A 24 -28.92 18.67 3.28
C TRP A 24 -28.77 17.22 2.81
N ALA A 25 -29.71 16.69 2.04
CA ALA A 25 -29.64 15.35 1.46
C ALA A 25 -28.45 15.20 0.49
N SER A 26 -28.15 16.24 -0.31
CA SER A 26 -27.01 16.20 -1.25
C SER A 26 -25.65 16.29 -0.54
N VAL A 27 -25.56 17.02 0.59
CA VAL A 27 -24.34 17.12 1.38
C VAL A 27 -24.06 15.80 2.11
N ILE A 28 -25.09 15.20 2.71
CA ILE A 28 -24.97 13.92 3.41
C ILE A 28 -24.58 12.80 2.44
N ALA A 29 -25.18 12.75 1.24
CA ALA A 29 -24.83 11.75 0.23
C ALA A 29 -23.38 11.86 -0.26
N LYS A 30 -22.84 13.08 -0.38
CA LYS A 30 -21.44 13.30 -0.76
C LYS A 30 -20.46 12.93 0.37
N MET A 31 -20.82 13.22 1.61
CA MET A 31 -19.98 12.84 2.76
C MET A 31 -19.97 11.32 2.98
N PHE A 32 -21.11 10.64 2.81
CA PHE A 32 -21.17 9.17 2.90
C PHE A 32 -20.42 8.49 1.75
N GLY A 33 -20.48 9.02 0.54
CA GLY A 33 -19.75 8.50 -0.61
C GLY A 33 -18.23 8.61 -0.44
N ALA A 34 -17.74 9.73 0.10
CA ALA A 34 -16.30 9.91 0.39
C ALA A 34 -15.80 8.98 1.51
N MET A 35 -16.61 8.72 2.53
CA MET A 35 -16.23 7.84 3.63
C MET A 35 -16.19 6.37 3.22
N LEU A 36 -17.09 5.93 2.32
CA LEU A 36 -17.07 4.56 1.77
C LEU A 36 -15.81 4.32 0.90
N ALA A 37 -15.37 5.30 0.12
CA ALA A 37 -14.19 5.18 -0.74
C ALA A 37 -12.89 5.00 0.07
N VAL A 38 -12.77 5.64 1.23
CA VAL A 38 -11.61 5.49 2.12
C VAL A 38 -11.57 4.09 2.77
N MET A 39 -12.72 3.51 3.12
CA MET A 39 -12.78 2.16 3.69
C MET A 39 -12.43 1.07 2.66
N PHE A 40 -12.80 1.23 1.39
CA PHE A 40 -12.46 0.24 0.34
C PHE A 40 -10.99 0.28 -0.08
N GLY A 41 -10.32 1.43 0.02
CA GLY A 41 -8.89 1.56 -0.33
C GLY A 41 -7.93 0.86 0.64
N ALA A 42 -8.31 0.70 1.91
CA ALA A 42 -7.46 0.08 2.94
C ALA A 42 -7.35 -1.45 2.83
N ILE A 43 -8.31 -2.12 2.19
CA ILE A 43 -8.35 -3.59 2.11
C ILE A 43 -7.35 -4.12 1.08
N SER A 44 -7.05 -3.36 0.03
CA SER A 44 -6.19 -3.82 -1.08
C SER A 44 -4.70 -3.97 -0.68
N ASN A 45 -4.22 -3.21 0.29
CA ASN A 45 -2.82 -3.27 0.72
C ASN A 45 -2.55 -4.48 1.65
N ALA A 46 -3.52 -4.88 2.47
CA ALA A 46 -3.35 -5.99 3.40
C ALA A 46 -3.22 -7.35 2.69
N THR A 47 -3.94 -7.55 1.59
CA THR A 47 -3.86 -8.80 0.80
C THR A 47 -2.54 -8.96 0.07
N ALA A 48 -1.97 -7.87 -0.46
CA ALA A 48 -0.69 -7.91 -1.16
C ALA A 48 0.49 -8.20 -0.22
N GLN A 49 0.48 -7.68 1.01
CA GLN A 49 1.53 -7.97 2.00
C GLN A 49 1.45 -9.43 2.51
N THR A 50 0.25 -9.96 2.71
CA THR A 50 0.08 -11.37 3.12
C THR A 50 0.60 -12.32 2.04
N ASP A 51 0.39 -12.01 0.76
CA ASP A 51 0.87 -12.80 -0.37
C ASP A 51 2.41 -12.78 -0.47
N LEU A 52 3.05 -11.62 -0.31
CA LEU A 52 4.51 -11.51 -0.34
C LEU A 52 5.17 -12.26 0.82
N ALA A 53 4.66 -12.14 2.04
CA ALA A 53 5.17 -12.85 3.20
C ALA A 53 5.07 -14.39 3.02
N ASP A 54 3.97 -14.86 2.45
CA ASP A 54 3.78 -16.28 2.11
C ASP A 54 4.78 -16.77 1.04
N GLN A 55 5.02 -15.98 0.01
CA GLN A 55 6.03 -16.28 -1.01
C GLN A 55 7.44 -16.35 -0.41
N ILE A 56 7.83 -15.40 0.45
CA ILE A 56 9.13 -15.40 1.13
C ILE A 56 9.29 -16.64 2.02
N THR A 57 8.23 -17.03 2.75
CA THR A 57 8.27 -18.21 3.63
C THR A 57 8.45 -19.52 2.86
N LYS A 58 7.97 -19.59 1.62
CA LYS A 58 8.07 -20.76 0.74
C LYS A 58 9.29 -20.72 -0.19
N ALA A 59 10.09 -19.65 -0.15
CA ALA A 59 11.22 -19.46 -1.04
C ALA A 59 12.32 -20.52 -0.83
N ASP A 60 13.01 -20.84 -1.90
CA ASP A 60 14.16 -21.74 -1.88
C ASP A 60 15.40 -21.02 -1.35
N LEU A 61 15.77 -21.30 -0.10
CA LEU A 61 16.95 -20.72 0.55
C LEU A 61 18.26 -21.14 -0.13
N GLY A 62 18.36 -22.39 -0.64
CA GLY A 62 19.54 -22.87 -1.33
C GLY A 62 19.76 -22.16 -2.66
N TYR A 63 18.67 -21.87 -3.38
CA TYR A 63 18.74 -21.06 -4.58
C TYR A 63 19.11 -19.61 -4.25
N GLY A 64 18.55 -19.04 -3.18
CA GLY A 64 18.92 -17.72 -2.68
C GLY A 64 20.39 -17.62 -2.32
N GLU A 65 20.96 -18.63 -1.65
CA GLU A 65 22.39 -18.72 -1.33
C GLU A 65 23.26 -18.75 -2.59
N TYR A 66 22.89 -19.56 -3.56
CA TYR A 66 23.59 -19.62 -4.84
C TYR A 66 23.65 -18.25 -5.54
N LEU A 67 22.51 -17.57 -5.63
CA LEU A 67 22.45 -16.25 -6.23
C LEU A 67 23.20 -15.16 -5.45
N ALA A 68 23.28 -15.29 -4.12
CA ALA A 68 23.93 -14.32 -3.24
C ALA A 68 25.42 -14.17 -3.49
N GLY A 69 26.06 -15.14 -4.16
CA GLY A 69 27.47 -15.07 -4.51
C GLY A 69 27.86 -13.80 -5.29
N GLU A 70 26.99 -13.33 -6.17
CA GLU A 70 27.18 -12.07 -6.92
C GLU A 70 27.08 -10.84 -6.02
N CYS A 71 26.22 -10.88 -5.00
CA CYS A 71 25.91 -9.75 -4.12
C CYS A 71 27.01 -9.54 -3.06
N VAL A 72 27.48 -10.62 -2.45
CA VAL A 72 28.46 -10.56 -1.35
C VAL A 72 29.84 -10.03 -1.80
N THR A 73 30.13 -10.03 -3.08
CA THR A 73 31.35 -9.46 -3.63
C THR A 73 31.49 -7.98 -3.27
N CYS A 74 30.38 -7.23 -3.29
CA CYS A 74 30.35 -5.82 -2.94
C CYS A 74 29.77 -5.56 -1.53
N HIS A 75 28.80 -6.36 -1.09
CA HIS A 75 28.03 -6.11 0.13
C HIS A 75 28.58 -6.81 1.38
N ARG A 76 29.75 -7.43 1.31
CA ARG A 76 30.35 -8.18 2.44
C ARG A 76 30.86 -7.29 3.57
N ASN A 77 31.44 -6.14 3.25
CA ASN A 77 32.15 -5.31 4.21
C ASN A 77 31.46 -3.98 4.47
N SER A 78 31.11 -3.72 5.72
CA SER A 78 30.74 -2.37 6.18
C SER A 78 31.97 -1.46 6.13
N GLY A 79 31.85 -0.25 5.58
CA GLY A 79 32.93 0.74 5.58
C GLY A 79 33.37 1.24 4.21
N THR A 80 32.89 0.65 3.13
CA THR A 80 33.15 1.10 1.74
C THR A 80 32.11 2.08 1.17
N GLY A 81 31.13 2.50 1.99
CA GLY A 81 29.93 3.24 1.52
C GLY A 81 28.88 2.32 0.88
N ILE A 82 29.15 1.02 0.76
CA ILE A 82 28.20 0.00 0.29
C ILE A 82 27.55 -0.62 1.53
N PRO A 83 26.21 -0.63 1.63
CA PRO A 83 25.52 -1.16 2.81
C PRO A 83 25.71 -2.68 2.95
N GLN A 84 25.86 -3.15 4.18
CA GLN A 84 25.75 -4.57 4.49
C GLN A 84 24.28 -5.00 4.39
N ILE A 85 24.02 -6.15 3.78
CA ILE A 85 22.67 -6.64 3.53
C ILE A 85 22.30 -7.90 4.32
N ASN A 86 23.22 -8.47 5.10
CA ASN A 86 22.94 -9.59 5.99
C ASN A 86 21.94 -9.15 7.08
N GLY A 87 20.96 -9.99 7.37
CA GLY A 87 19.91 -9.73 8.35
C GLY A 87 18.97 -8.57 7.99
N ILE A 88 18.94 -8.19 6.70
CA ILE A 88 17.94 -7.25 6.20
C ILE A 88 16.56 -7.89 6.29
N GLU A 89 15.55 -7.10 6.61
CA GLU A 89 14.17 -7.56 6.61
C GLU A 89 13.75 -7.95 5.19
N ALA A 90 13.15 -9.14 5.00
CA ALA A 90 12.96 -9.74 3.68
C ALA A 90 12.04 -8.93 2.76
N GLU A 91 10.91 -8.42 3.27
CA GLU A 91 10.00 -7.59 2.48
C GLU A 91 10.67 -6.28 2.04
N THR A 92 11.46 -5.67 2.93
CA THR A 92 12.27 -4.48 2.64
C THR A 92 13.25 -4.75 1.51
N PHE A 93 13.94 -5.90 1.53
CA PHE A 93 14.84 -6.30 0.45
C PHE A 93 14.11 -6.38 -0.89
N VAL A 94 12.95 -7.04 -0.95
CA VAL A 94 12.14 -7.18 -2.16
C VAL A 94 11.73 -5.81 -2.69
N ILE A 95 11.24 -4.92 -1.83
CA ILE A 95 10.80 -3.56 -2.20
C ILE A 95 11.97 -2.77 -2.82
N ILE A 96 13.13 -2.77 -2.17
CA ILE A 96 14.32 -2.05 -2.64
C ILE A 96 14.82 -2.60 -3.98
N MET A 97 14.87 -3.93 -4.12
CA MET A 97 15.34 -4.54 -5.37
C MET A 97 14.38 -4.28 -6.53
N LYS A 98 13.07 -4.32 -6.30
CA LYS A 98 12.07 -3.95 -7.32
C LYS A 98 12.17 -2.47 -7.69
N ALA A 99 12.42 -1.57 -6.74
CA ALA A 99 12.62 -0.14 -7.00
C ALA A 99 13.90 0.15 -7.79
N TYR A 100 14.99 -0.58 -7.58
CA TYR A 100 16.16 -0.49 -8.46
C TYR A 100 15.88 -1.03 -9.86
N ARG A 101 15.15 -2.14 -9.97
CA ARG A 101 14.78 -2.75 -11.26
C ARG A 101 13.91 -1.82 -12.10
N SER A 102 12.95 -1.15 -11.49
CA SER A 102 12.08 -0.13 -12.13
C SER A 102 12.78 1.20 -12.36
N LYS A 103 13.97 1.41 -11.79
CA LYS A 103 14.76 2.65 -11.83
C LYS A 103 14.19 3.80 -11.00
N ASP A 104 13.33 3.50 -10.04
CA ASP A 104 12.79 4.47 -9.07
C ASP A 104 13.85 4.88 -8.04
N LEU A 105 14.86 4.04 -7.77
CA LEU A 105 16.04 4.35 -6.97
C LEU A 105 17.26 4.59 -7.87
N ASP A 106 17.99 5.65 -7.58
CA ASP A 106 19.17 6.04 -8.39
C ASP A 106 20.46 5.38 -7.85
N ASN A 107 20.90 4.33 -8.51
CA ASN A 107 22.21 3.71 -8.41
C ASN A 107 22.40 2.83 -9.64
N LYS A 108 23.23 3.23 -10.57
CA LYS A 108 23.40 2.54 -11.86
C LYS A 108 23.87 1.08 -11.71
N VAL A 109 24.73 0.80 -10.72
CA VAL A 109 25.20 -0.57 -10.47
C VAL A 109 24.05 -1.43 -9.98
N MET A 110 23.29 -0.95 -8.99
CA MET A 110 22.16 -1.70 -8.45
C MET A 110 21.01 -1.82 -9.46
N GLN A 111 20.76 -0.82 -10.29
CA GLN A 111 19.79 -0.92 -11.39
C GLN A 111 20.17 -2.03 -12.39
N MET A 112 21.47 -2.15 -12.71
CA MET A 112 21.97 -3.21 -13.59
C MET A 112 21.87 -4.59 -12.92
N MET A 113 22.21 -4.70 -11.64
CA MET A 113 22.13 -5.97 -10.90
C MET A 113 20.68 -6.42 -10.76
N ALA A 114 19.79 -5.55 -10.28
CA ALA A 114 18.38 -5.85 -10.10
C ALA A 114 17.63 -6.11 -11.42
N GLY A 115 18.06 -5.44 -12.50
CA GLY A 115 17.46 -5.59 -13.84
C GLY A 115 17.66 -6.97 -14.47
N ARG A 116 18.57 -7.79 -13.94
CA ARG A 116 18.83 -9.17 -14.41
C ARG A 116 18.04 -10.23 -13.63
N LEU A 117 17.40 -9.82 -12.53
CA LEU A 117 16.68 -10.72 -11.62
C LEU A 117 15.17 -10.70 -11.91
N ASP A 118 14.54 -11.86 -11.90
CA ASP A 118 13.10 -12.00 -11.88
C ASP A 118 12.54 -11.93 -10.44
N ASP A 119 11.22 -12.05 -10.29
CA ASP A 119 10.57 -11.96 -8.99
C ASP A 119 10.91 -13.13 -8.07
N GLU A 120 11.03 -14.36 -8.60
CA GLU A 120 11.39 -15.55 -7.83
C GLU A 120 12.81 -15.44 -7.29
N GLN A 121 13.75 -14.98 -8.10
CA GLN A 121 15.14 -14.75 -7.71
C GLN A 121 15.27 -13.68 -6.63
N ILE A 122 14.53 -12.57 -6.76
CA ILE A 122 14.51 -11.52 -5.73
C ILE A 122 13.94 -12.05 -4.41
N ILE A 123 12.88 -12.86 -4.45
CA ILE A 123 12.25 -13.46 -3.26
C ILE A 123 13.19 -14.47 -2.60
N SER A 124 13.86 -15.33 -3.37
CA SER A 124 14.84 -16.30 -2.84
C SER A 124 16.03 -15.61 -2.18
N LEU A 125 16.57 -14.54 -2.81
CA LEU A 125 17.60 -13.70 -2.21
C LEU A 125 17.14 -13.01 -0.93
N ALA A 126 15.91 -12.50 -0.88
CA ALA A 126 15.33 -11.87 0.30
C ALA A 126 15.23 -12.85 1.47
N ALA A 127 14.73 -14.05 1.22
CA ALA A 127 14.65 -15.12 2.22
C ALA A 127 16.04 -15.51 2.75
N TYR A 128 17.03 -15.67 1.87
CA TYR A 128 18.39 -16.01 2.25
C TYR A 128 19.05 -14.91 3.09
N PHE A 129 19.10 -13.65 2.61
CA PHE A 129 19.77 -12.58 3.33
C PHE A 129 19.09 -12.25 4.67
N SER A 130 17.78 -12.38 4.77
CA SER A 130 17.06 -12.18 6.03
C SER A 130 17.35 -13.28 7.07
N SER A 131 17.72 -14.48 6.64
CA SER A 131 18.09 -15.59 7.53
C SER A 131 19.49 -15.46 8.13
N LEU A 132 20.32 -14.58 7.58
CA LEU A 132 21.70 -14.40 8.05
C LEU A 132 21.76 -13.46 9.27
N PRO A 133 22.73 -13.67 10.20
CA PRO A 133 22.94 -12.73 11.30
C PRO A 133 23.45 -11.38 10.77
N LYS A 134 23.07 -10.29 11.49
CA LYS A 134 23.58 -8.93 11.25
C LYS A 134 25.03 -8.79 11.67
#